data_5ac37a78925d283887b57cee6f94c93e
#
_entry.id   5ac37a78925d283887b57cee6f94c93e
#
_cell.length_a   1.000
_cell.length_b   1.000
_cell.length_c   1.000
_cell.angle_alpha   90.00
_cell.angle_beta   90.00
_cell.angle_gamma   90.00
#
_symmetry.space_group_name_H-M   'P 1'
#
loop_
_entity.id
_entity.type
_entity.pdbx_description
1 polymer ?
#
loop_
_entity_poly.entity_id
_entity_poly.type
_entity_poly.pdbx_seq_one_letter_code
_entity_poly.pdbx_strand_id
1 'polypeptide(L)'
;MHDEIREAFEQIHATEQMKQSVSEYLAQNRRKTARGSIRLGLRPLVSICALLLICIGLGNWYFWEMPVSYLSVDVNPSIELTLNRKNQVTDVQSRNKEGELILKDVQLKGKDYLEAVEMLMECDNMQPYLTRNAEVTVTVASSKAEELLSGFASSPVTTYYHGLCRSMDMETVASAHDHGMSLGKYQMYQLLSQYDSGLTTEECQNISMCRLRELLSQYENGREEPVNSEELNERSNPPAMLGRIV
;
A
#
# COMPACT_ATOMS: atom_id res chain seq x y z
N MET A 1 30.44 46.61 -82.78
CA MET A 1 29.75 45.31 -82.52
C MET A 1 29.34 45.09 -81.01
N HIS A 2 30.14 45.54 -80.05
CA HIS A 2 29.73 45.43 -78.64
C HIS A 2 28.69 46.47 -78.19
N ASP A 3 28.80 47.69 -78.74
CA ASP A 3 27.92 48.77 -78.36
C ASP A 3 26.52 48.67 -79.00
N GLU A 4 26.40 48.11 -80.19
CA GLU A 4 25.11 47.87 -80.88
C GLU A 4 24.28 46.81 -80.17
N ILE A 5 24.96 45.80 -79.61
CA ILE A 5 24.27 44.75 -78.79
C ILE A 5 23.76 45.30 -77.44
N ARG A 6 24.52 46.19 -76.85
CA ARG A 6 24.16 46.86 -75.60
C ARG A 6 22.98 47.79 -75.78
N GLU A 7 22.99 48.59 -76.88
CA GLU A 7 21.89 49.49 -77.23
C GLU A 7 20.60 48.75 -77.55
N ALA A 8 20.68 47.59 -78.20
CA ALA A 8 19.54 46.71 -78.44
C ALA A 8 18.94 46.08 -77.10
N PHE A 9 19.79 45.77 -76.10
CA PHE A 9 19.35 45.33 -74.85
C PHE A 9 18.74 46.40 -73.95
N GLU A 10 19.23 47.67 -74.09
CA GLU A 10 18.66 48.78 -73.32
C GLU A 10 17.27 49.20 -73.81
N GLN A 11 16.91 48.85 -75.05
CA GLN A 11 15.55 49.08 -75.59
C GLN A 11 14.50 48.04 -75.14
N ILE A 12 14.95 46.95 -74.52
CA ILE A 12 14.01 45.95 -74.04
C ILE A 12 13.47 46.37 -72.65
N HIS A 13 12.45 47.17 -72.66
CA HIS A 13 11.71 47.49 -71.43
C HIS A 13 10.50 46.57 -71.26
N ALA A 14 10.35 45.98 -70.07
CA ALA A 14 9.12 45.22 -69.72
C ALA A 14 7.94 46.22 -69.84
N THR A 15 6.99 45.84 -70.63
CA THR A 15 5.71 46.58 -70.79
C THR A 15 5.01 46.69 -69.45
N GLU A 16 4.29 47.79 -69.22
CA GLU A 16 3.54 48.02 -68.01
C GLU A 16 2.51 46.87 -67.75
N GLN A 17 1.99 46.25 -68.79
CA GLN A 17 1.17 45.07 -68.69
C GLN A 17 1.91 43.84 -68.13
N MET A 18 3.17 43.65 -68.54
CA MET A 18 4.00 42.55 -67.96
C MET A 18 4.32 42.82 -66.52
N LYS A 19 4.65 44.02 -66.12
CA LYS A 19 4.87 44.40 -64.73
C LYS A 19 3.62 44.19 -63.86
N GLN A 20 2.47 44.55 -64.42
CA GLN A 20 1.18 44.43 -63.76
C GLN A 20 0.79 42.95 -63.56
N SER A 21 0.90 42.10 -64.59
CA SER A 21 0.60 40.68 -64.48
C SER A 21 1.58 39.96 -63.51
N VAL A 22 2.83 40.29 -63.46
CA VAL A 22 3.80 39.77 -62.49
C VAL A 22 3.44 40.23 -61.08
N SER A 23 3.09 41.53 -60.93
CA SER A 23 2.68 42.05 -59.62
C SER A 23 1.38 41.41 -59.11
N GLU A 24 0.41 41.13 -59.96
CA GLU A 24 -0.83 40.42 -59.63
C GLU A 24 -0.53 38.95 -59.29
N TYR A 25 0.30 38.28 -60.06
CA TYR A 25 0.71 36.90 -59.78
C TYR A 25 1.44 36.78 -58.41
N LEU A 26 2.34 37.69 -58.10
CA LEU A 26 3.02 37.75 -56.82
C LEU A 26 2.06 38.07 -55.67
N ALA A 27 1.13 38.99 -55.88
CA ALA A 27 0.12 39.33 -54.89
C ALA A 27 -0.85 38.14 -54.61
N GLN A 28 -1.24 37.41 -55.67
CA GLN A 28 -2.06 36.20 -55.52
C GLN A 28 -1.31 35.07 -54.80
N ASN A 29 -0.04 34.86 -55.10
CA ASN A 29 0.75 33.83 -54.43
C ASN A 29 1.13 34.24 -53.01
N ARG A 30 1.35 35.50 -52.69
CA ARG A 30 1.50 35.97 -51.31
C ARG A 30 0.25 35.71 -50.48
N ARG A 31 -0.93 35.85 -51.03
CA ARG A 31 -2.19 35.54 -50.35
C ARG A 31 -2.39 34.03 -50.11
N LYS A 32 -1.87 33.19 -51.02
CA LYS A 32 -1.93 31.70 -50.85
C LYS A 32 -0.93 31.18 -49.81
N THR A 33 0.29 31.74 -49.75
CA THR A 33 1.28 31.37 -48.74
C THR A 33 0.97 31.93 -47.36
N ALA A 34 0.27 33.07 -47.27
CA ALA A 34 -0.17 33.60 -45.95
C ALA A 34 -1.33 32.82 -45.31
N ARG A 35 -2.01 31.95 -46.06
CA ARG A 35 -3.12 31.11 -45.51
C ARG A 35 -2.69 29.82 -44.89
N GLY A 36 -1.39 29.48 -44.91
CA GLY A 36 -0.82 28.27 -44.34
C GLY A 36 -0.19 28.45 -42.98
N SER A 37 -0.40 29.56 -42.25
CA SER A 37 -0.06 29.56 -40.82
C SER A 37 -1.03 28.64 -40.13
N ILE A 38 -0.58 27.44 -39.84
CA ILE A 38 -1.21 26.56 -38.84
C ILE A 38 -1.24 27.40 -37.56
N ARG A 39 -2.34 28.12 -37.34
CA ARG A 39 -2.70 28.57 -36.00
C ARG A 39 -3.04 27.31 -35.26
N LEU A 40 -2.02 26.56 -34.82
CA LEU A 40 -2.20 25.65 -33.69
C LEU A 40 -2.73 26.57 -32.59
N GLY A 41 -4.05 26.63 -32.48
CA GLY A 41 -4.66 27.44 -31.46
C GLY A 41 -4.03 26.99 -30.13
N LEU A 42 -3.61 27.92 -29.31
CA LEU A 42 -3.14 27.62 -27.95
C LEU A 42 -4.11 26.69 -27.18
N ARG A 43 -5.36 26.63 -27.59
CA ARG A 43 -6.42 25.80 -26.98
C ARG A 43 -6.11 24.29 -26.94
N PRO A 44 -5.72 23.60 -28.06
CA PRO A 44 -5.37 22.20 -27.98
C PRO A 44 -4.09 21.97 -27.18
N LEU A 45 -3.11 22.88 -27.23
CA LEU A 45 -1.89 22.77 -26.44
C LEU A 45 -2.19 22.86 -24.92
N VAL A 46 -3.04 23.81 -24.51
CA VAL A 46 -3.48 23.96 -23.13
C VAL A 46 -4.24 22.70 -22.67
N SER A 47 -5.09 22.12 -23.50
CA SER A 47 -5.82 20.89 -23.17
C SER A 47 -4.89 19.70 -22.98
N ILE A 48 -3.86 19.56 -23.81
CA ILE A 48 -2.85 18.50 -23.69
C ILE A 48 -2.04 18.68 -22.39
N CYS A 49 -1.59 19.91 -22.10
CA CYS A 49 -0.88 20.20 -20.86
C CYS A 49 -1.75 19.93 -19.61
N ALA A 50 -3.02 20.33 -19.65
CA ALA A 50 -3.95 20.04 -18.56
C ALA A 50 -4.14 18.53 -18.35
N LEU A 51 -4.31 17.76 -19.43
CA LEU A 51 -4.42 16.31 -19.36
C LEU A 51 -3.15 15.67 -18.77
N LEU A 52 -1.97 16.11 -19.19
CA LEU A 52 -0.70 15.62 -18.65
C LEU A 52 -0.56 15.92 -17.16
N LEU A 53 -0.94 17.12 -16.72
CA LEU A 53 -0.90 17.48 -15.30
C LEU A 53 -1.87 16.61 -14.48
N ILE A 54 -3.05 16.32 -14.99
CA ILE A 54 -4.02 15.42 -14.36
C ILE A 54 -3.43 13.99 -14.28
N CYS A 55 -2.88 13.47 -15.37
CA CYS A 55 -2.26 12.14 -15.38
C CYS A 55 -1.08 12.04 -14.40
N ILE A 56 -0.22 13.06 -14.32
CA ILE A 56 0.88 13.11 -13.36
C ILE A 56 0.34 13.18 -11.93
N GLY A 57 -0.67 14.01 -11.69
CA GLY A 57 -1.29 14.16 -10.38
C GLY A 57 -1.93 12.86 -9.87
N LEU A 58 -2.76 12.24 -10.70
CA LEU A 58 -3.41 10.96 -10.39
C LEU A 58 -2.38 9.82 -10.27
N GLY A 59 -1.39 9.78 -11.17
CA GLY A 59 -0.33 8.77 -11.12
C GLY A 59 0.52 8.89 -9.86
N ASN A 60 0.88 10.10 -9.48
CA ASN A 60 1.62 10.36 -8.24
C ASN A 60 0.79 10.00 -7.00
N TRP A 61 -0.48 10.40 -6.96
CA TRP A 61 -1.38 10.03 -5.87
C TRP A 61 -1.52 8.51 -5.75
N TYR A 62 -1.81 7.81 -6.84
CA TYR A 62 -1.92 6.34 -6.87
C TYR A 62 -0.63 5.66 -6.42
N PHE A 63 0.53 6.14 -6.87
CA PHE A 63 1.84 5.60 -6.48
C PHE A 63 2.08 5.66 -4.97
N TRP A 64 1.67 6.75 -4.32
CA TRP A 64 1.87 6.91 -2.88
C TRP A 64 0.86 6.13 -2.04
N GLU A 65 -0.35 5.91 -2.55
CA GLU A 65 -1.41 5.17 -1.85
C GLU A 65 -1.36 3.65 -2.07
N MET A 66 -0.50 3.15 -2.98
CA MET A 66 -0.36 1.72 -3.19
C MET A 66 0.08 0.99 -1.92
N PRO A 67 -0.57 -0.13 -1.56
CA PRO A 67 -0.15 -0.98 -0.45
C PRO A 67 1.24 -1.57 -0.73
N VAL A 68 2.15 -1.42 0.21
CA VAL A 68 3.54 -1.90 0.11
C VAL A 68 4.02 -2.65 1.34
N SER A 69 3.25 -2.63 2.42
CA SER A 69 3.59 -3.31 3.66
C SER A 69 2.33 -3.81 4.35
N TYR A 70 2.45 -4.92 5.05
CA TYR A 70 1.41 -5.49 5.89
C TYR A 70 1.96 -5.63 7.30
N LEU A 71 1.13 -5.31 8.28
CA LEU A 71 1.48 -5.36 9.68
C LEU A 71 0.33 -6.04 10.43
N SER A 72 0.58 -7.17 11.05
CA SER A 72 -0.40 -7.81 11.91
C SER A 72 -0.07 -7.59 13.37
N VAL A 73 -1.10 -7.31 14.16
CA VAL A 73 -1.05 -7.18 15.60
C VAL A 73 -1.88 -8.33 16.17
N ASP A 74 -1.22 -9.26 16.80
CA ASP A 74 -1.80 -10.50 17.31
C ASP A 74 -1.65 -10.56 18.83
N VAL A 75 -2.77 -10.46 19.51
CA VAL A 75 -2.91 -10.65 20.97
C VAL A 75 -3.87 -11.82 21.20
N ASN A 76 -4.97 -11.81 20.64
CA ASN A 76 -6.26 -12.46 20.62
C ASN A 76 -7.31 -11.45 21.07
N PRO A 77 -7.46 -10.39 20.31
CA PRO A 77 -7.76 -10.28 18.87
C PRO A 77 -6.56 -10.31 17.93
N SER A 78 -6.84 -10.53 16.62
CA SER A 78 -5.89 -10.43 15.51
C SER A 78 -6.35 -9.40 14.51
N ILE A 79 -5.56 -8.34 14.32
CA ILE A 79 -5.87 -7.21 13.45
C ILE A 79 -4.70 -6.98 12.49
N GLU A 80 -5.00 -6.77 11.22
CA GLU A 80 -4.02 -6.51 10.19
C GLU A 80 -4.20 -5.12 9.59
N LEU A 81 -3.10 -4.39 9.48
CA LEU A 81 -3.00 -3.08 8.88
C LEU A 81 -2.26 -3.19 7.55
N THR A 82 -2.82 -2.59 6.51
CA THR A 82 -2.13 -2.42 5.22
C THR A 82 -1.56 -1.02 5.17
N LEU A 83 -0.29 -0.88 4.80
CA LEU A 83 0.41 0.40 4.79
C LEU A 83 0.85 0.80 3.38
N ASN A 84 0.78 2.10 3.11
CA ASN A 84 1.31 2.71 1.89
C ASN A 84 2.82 3.03 2.02
N ARG A 85 3.39 3.63 0.97
CA ARG A 85 4.82 4.01 0.93
C ARG A 85 5.23 5.05 1.99
N LYS A 86 4.26 5.76 2.58
CA LYS A 86 4.47 6.75 3.65
C LYS A 86 4.29 6.14 5.05
N ASN A 87 4.17 4.82 5.15
CA ASN A 87 3.88 4.09 6.38
C ASN A 87 2.51 4.47 7.00
N GLN A 88 1.57 4.98 6.18
CA GLN A 88 0.22 5.31 6.61
C GLN A 88 -0.72 4.13 6.34
N VAL A 89 -1.66 3.91 7.24
CA VAL A 89 -2.67 2.86 7.15
C VAL A 89 -3.67 3.17 6.02
N THR A 90 -3.72 2.33 5.01
CA THR A 90 -4.67 2.42 3.89
C THR A 90 -5.86 1.49 4.07
N ASP A 91 -5.64 0.33 4.71
CA ASP A 91 -6.71 -0.61 5.01
C ASP A 91 -6.50 -1.29 6.36
N VAL A 92 -7.61 -1.75 6.96
CA VAL A 92 -7.62 -2.42 8.26
C VAL A 92 -8.56 -3.61 8.16
N GLN A 93 -8.07 -4.79 8.53
CA GLN A 93 -8.84 -6.01 8.50
C GLN A 93 -8.73 -6.76 9.84
N SER A 94 -9.84 -7.26 10.35
CA SER A 94 -9.79 -8.23 11.43
C SER A 94 -9.58 -9.63 10.87
N ARG A 95 -8.86 -10.47 11.60
CA ARG A 95 -8.65 -11.88 11.26
C ARG A 95 -9.42 -12.82 12.19
N ASN A 96 -10.18 -12.26 13.14
CA ASN A 96 -11.07 -12.99 14.02
C ASN A 96 -12.24 -12.11 14.51
N LYS A 97 -13.22 -12.74 15.16
CA LYS A 97 -14.44 -12.04 15.64
C LYS A 97 -14.15 -10.98 16.71
N GLU A 98 -13.16 -11.21 17.55
CA GLU A 98 -12.74 -10.28 18.59
C GLU A 98 -12.19 -9.00 17.97
N GLY A 99 -11.37 -9.12 16.91
CA GLY A 99 -10.85 -7.98 16.15
C GLY A 99 -11.95 -7.16 15.47
N GLU A 100 -13.02 -7.81 14.99
CA GLU A 100 -14.18 -7.08 14.42
C GLU A 100 -14.85 -6.16 15.45
N LEU A 101 -14.93 -6.58 16.70
CA LEU A 101 -15.52 -5.78 17.77
C LEU A 101 -14.68 -4.54 18.07
N ILE A 102 -13.35 -4.70 18.09
CA ILE A 102 -12.42 -3.60 18.36
C ILE A 102 -12.47 -2.57 17.24
N LEU A 103 -12.48 -3.02 15.98
CA LEU A 103 -12.47 -2.12 14.81
C LEU A 103 -13.75 -1.29 14.66
N LYS A 104 -14.82 -1.57 15.41
CA LYS A 104 -16.03 -0.73 15.41
C LYS A 104 -15.81 0.63 16.06
N ASP A 105 -14.91 0.72 17.03
CA ASP A 105 -14.76 1.87 17.91
C ASP A 105 -13.47 2.67 17.62
N VAL A 106 -12.62 2.19 16.70
CA VAL A 106 -11.34 2.84 16.39
C VAL A 106 -11.18 3.13 14.90
N GLN A 107 -10.78 4.36 14.57
CA GLN A 107 -10.54 4.79 13.20
C GLN A 107 -9.04 4.89 12.93
N LEU A 108 -8.49 3.89 12.27
CA LEU A 108 -7.04 3.75 12.03
C LEU A 108 -6.59 4.20 10.63
N LYS A 109 -7.50 4.22 9.64
CA LYS A 109 -7.15 4.61 8.25
C LYS A 109 -6.64 6.05 8.18
N GLY A 110 -5.56 6.25 7.44
CA GLY A 110 -4.88 7.53 7.26
C GLY A 110 -3.88 7.88 8.37
N LYS A 111 -3.82 7.10 9.44
CA LYS A 111 -2.87 7.29 10.53
C LYS A 111 -1.50 6.74 10.18
N ASP A 112 -0.44 7.27 10.80
CA ASP A 112 0.86 6.62 10.83
C ASP A 112 0.76 5.25 11.52
N TYR A 113 1.57 4.29 11.11
CA TYR A 113 1.48 2.91 11.62
C TYR A 113 1.73 2.79 13.13
N LEU A 114 2.64 3.61 13.70
CA LEU A 114 2.88 3.62 15.15
C LEU A 114 1.69 4.23 15.89
N GLU A 115 1.19 5.38 15.43
CA GLU A 115 -0.01 6.02 15.98
C GLU A 115 -1.21 5.04 15.92
N ALA A 116 -1.38 4.36 14.78
CA ALA A 116 -2.47 3.39 14.62
C ALA A 116 -2.38 2.22 15.60
N VAL A 117 -1.19 1.68 15.83
CA VAL A 117 -0.99 0.59 16.78
C VAL A 117 -1.15 1.08 18.22
N GLU A 118 -0.68 2.28 18.56
CA GLU A 118 -0.90 2.90 19.88
C GLU A 118 -2.40 3.10 20.15
N MET A 119 -3.13 3.70 19.20
CA MET A 119 -4.59 3.87 19.30
C MET A 119 -5.31 2.53 19.48
N LEU A 120 -4.84 1.47 18.80
CA LEU A 120 -5.39 0.14 18.93
C LEU A 120 -5.16 -0.43 20.33
N MET A 121 -3.95 -0.25 20.89
CA MET A 121 -3.62 -0.70 22.25
C MET A 121 -4.36 0.08 23.33
N GLU A 122 -4.65 1.35 23.12
CA GLU A 122 -5.37 2.22 24.07
C GLU A 122 -6.89 2.08 24.00
N CYS A 123 -7.41 1.41 22.98
CA CYS A 123 -8.86 1.23 22.80
C CYS A 123 -9.48 0.43 23.96
N ASP A 124 -10.59 0.90 24.51
CA ASP A 124 -11.29 0.28 25.65
C ASP A 124 -11.61 -1.18 25.41
N ASN A 125 -12.03 -1.54 24.20
CA ASN A 125 -12.33 -2.92 23.83
C ASN A 125 -11.09 -3.82 23.70
N MET A 126 -9.90 -3.26 23.59
CA MET A 126 -8.63 -4.00 23.60
C MET A 126 -8.14 -4.31 25.03
N GLN A 127 -8.43 -3.43 26.00
CA GLN A 127 -7.92 -3.53 27.37
C GLN A 127 -8.15 -4.90 28.04
N PRO A 128 -9.30 -5.58 27.88
CA PRO A 128 -9.51 -6.90 28.46
C PRO A 128 -8.51 -7.97 27.99
N TYR A 129 -7.94 -7.79 26.80
CA TYR A 129 -6.96 -8.70 26.19
C TYR A 129 -5.51 -8.34 26.55
N LEU A 130 -5.27 -7.13 27.05
CA LEU A 130 -3.94 -6.61 27.46
C LEU A 130 -3.69 -6.83 28.95
N THR A 131 -3.89 -8.04 29.43
CA THR A 131 -3.58 -8.40 30.83
C THR A 131 -2.06 -8.45 31.08
N ARG A 132 -1.65 -8.54 32.37
CA ARG A 132 -0.20 -8.55 32.75
C ARG A 132 0.64 -9.63 32.04
N ASN A 133 0.02 -10.70 31.57
CA ASN A 133 0.68 -11.79 30.85
C ASN A 133 0.34 -11.83 29.37
N ALA A 134 -0.31 -10.80 28.85
CA ALA A 134 -0.61 -10.73 27.44
C ALA A 134 0.68 -10.44 26.65
N GLU A 135 1.00 -11.31 25.73
CA GLU A 135 2.10 -11.10 24.79
C GLU A 135 1.54 -10.58 23.48
N VAL A 136 1.88 -9.36 23.16
CA VAL A 136 1.55 -8.75 21.87
C VAL A 136 2.57 -9.21 20.83
N THR A 137 2.11 -9.76 19.71
CA THR A 137 2.98 -10.05 18.57
C THR A 137 2.69 -9.07 17.46
N VAL A 138 3.74 -8.40 17.00
CA VAL A 138 3.69 -7.55 15.79
C VAL A 138 4.50 -8.25 14.70
N THR A 139 3.84 -8.63 13.62
CA THR A 139 4.49 -9.24 12.45
C THR A 139 4.42 -8.29 11.28
N VAL A 140 5.57 -7.97 10.68
CA VAL A 140 5.69 -7.03 9.56
C VAL A 140 6.14 -7.77 8.32
N ALA A 141 5.34 -7.70 7.26
CA ALA A 141 5.73 -8.11 5.91
C ALA A 141 5.97 -6.85 5.05
N SER A 142 7.22 -6.57 4.74
CA SER A 142 7.61 -5.38 3.99
C SER A 142 9.03 -5.49 3.45
N SER A 143 9.29 -4.85 2.31
CA SER A 143 10.67 -4.60 1.86
C SER A 143 11.45 -3.62 2.78
N LYS A 144 10.73 -2.90 3.66
CA LYS A 144 11.26 -1.98 4.68
C LYS A 144 11.07 -2.52 6.11
N ALA A 145 11.02 -3.83 6.28
CA ALA A 145 10.69 -4.44 7.56
C ALA A 145 11.59 -3.94 8.71
N GLU A 146 12.90 -3.79 8.48
CA GLU A 146 13.84 -3.28 9.48
C GLU A 146 13.50 -1.85 9.93
N GLU A 147 13.15 -0.97 8.98
CA GLU A 147 12.74 0.41 9.28
C GLU A 147 11.49 0.42 10.17
N LEU A 148 10.45 -0.32 9.77
CA LEU A 148 9.19 -0.39 10.52
C LEU A 148 9.40 -1.02 11.91
N LEU A 149 10.18 -2.08 12.01
CA LEU A 149 10.48 -2.74 13.28
C LEU A 149 11.29 -1.85 14.23
N SER A 150 12.23 -1.07 13.69
CA SER A 150 13.01 -0.11 14.49
C SER A 150 12.15 0.96 15.15
N GLY A 151 11.06 1.38 14.48
CA GLY A 151 10.07 2.30 15.03
C GLY A 151 9.38 1.75 16.28
N PHE A 152 9.17 0.44 16.37
CA PHE A 152 8.57 -0.20 17.55
C PHE A 152 9.54 -0.29 18.74
N ALA A 153 10.83 -0.23 18.54
CA ALA A 153 11.83 -0.41 19.62
C ALA A 153 11.64 0.57 20.79
N SER A 154 11.13 1.78 20.51
CA SER A 154 10.86 2.82 21.52
C SER A 154 9.36 3.04 21.76
N SER A 155 8.50 2.24 21.17
CA SER A 155 7.05 2.38 21.28
C SER A 155 6.51 1.76 22.56
N PRO A 156 5.31 2.18 23.03
CA PRO A 156 4.60 1.55 24.13
C PRO A 156 4.38 0.04 23.93
N VAL A 157 4.23 -0.41 22.68
CA VAL A 157 4.05 -1.84 22.36
C VAL A 157 5.19 -2.68 22.90
N THR A 158 6.42 -2.24 22.74
CA THR A 158 7.60 -2.97 23.23
C THR A 158 7.87 -2.73 24.71
N THR A 159 7.70 -1.48 25.17
CA THR A 159 8.06 -1.11 26.54
C THR A 159 7.04 -1.51 27.59
N TYR A 160 5.73 -1.43 27.28
CA TYR A 160 4.67 -1.72 28.25
C TYR A 160 4.04 -3.11 28.06
N TYR A 161 3.92 -3.55 26.80
CA TYR A 161 3.21 -4.79 26.49
C TYR A 161 4.14 -5.95 26.16
N HIS A 162 5.46 -5.78 26.33
CA HIS A 162 6.47 -6.78 26.01
C HIS A 162 6.28 -7.38 24.60
N GLY A 163 5.95 -6.50 23.65
CA GLY A 163 5.63 -6.88 22.30
C GLY A 163 6.79 -7.56 21.59
N LEU A 164 6.52 -8.70 21.01
CA LEU A 164 7.46 -9.42 20.16
C LEU A 164 7.29 -8.96 18.71
N CYS A 165 8.30 -8.28 18.16
CA CYS A 165 8.30 -7.80 16.80
C CYS A 165 9.08 -8.73 15.88
N ARG A 166 8.48 -9.15 14.76
CA ARG A 166 9.09 -10.08 13.80
C ARG A 166 8.87 -9.60 12.37
N SER A 167 9.75 -9.99 11.46
CA SER A 167 9.56 -9.82 10.01
C SER A 167 9.08 -11.12 9.37
N MET A 168 8.39 -10.95 8.24
CA MET A 168 7.94 -12.02 7.36
C MET A 168 8.15 -11.60 5.91
N ASP A 169 8.38 -12.56 5.02
CA ASP A 169 8.54 -12.29 3.59
C ASP A 169 7.20 -11.90 2.96
N MET A 170 7.23 -10.92 2.06
CA MET A 170 6.04 -10.44 1.34
C MET A 170 5.34 -11.55 0.53
N GLU A 171 6.12 -12.50 0.00
CA GLU A 171 5.57 -13.63 -0.78
C GLU A 171 4.67 -14.53 0.07
N THR A 172 4.89 -14.57 1.38
CA THR A 172 4.14 -15.39 2.33
C THR A 172 2.77 -14.79 2.69
N VAL A 173 2.57 -13.48 2.46
CA VAL A 173 1.33 -12.77 2.79
C VAL A 173 0.11 -13.39 2.10
N ALA A 174 0.21 -13.64 0.80
CA ALA A 174 -0.88 -14.25 0.04
C ALA A 174 -1.27 -15.62 0.62
N SER A 175 -0.27 -16.46 0.96
CA SER A 175 -0.51 -17.76 1.57
C SER A 175 -1.17 -17.66 2.95
N ALA A 176 -0.79 -16.68 3.78
CA ALA A 176 -1.43 -16.44 5.06
C ALA A 176 -2.92 -16.08 4.88
N HIS A 177 -3.21 -15.21 3.91
CA HIS A 177 -4.57 -14.79 3.58
C HIS A 177 -5.43 -15.93 3.02
N ASP A 178 -4.88 -16.76 2.13
CA ASP A 178 -5.56 -17.93 1.56
C ASP A 178 -5.95 -18.95 2.64
N HIS A 179 -5.15 -19.03 3.70
CA HIS A 179 -5.45 -19.86 4.88
C HIS A 179 -6.29 -19.12 5.94
N GLY A 180 -6.77 -17.90 5.68
CA GLY A 180 -7.58 -17.13 6.62
C GLY A 180 -6.89 -16.76 7.93
N MET A 181 -5.54 -16.74 7.94
CA MET A 181 -4.73 -16.46 9.12
C MET A 181 -4.18 -15.04 9.11
N SER A 182 -3.89 -14.49 10.31
CA SER A 182 -3.01 -13.33 10.43
C SER A 182 -1.56 -13.73 10.08
N LEU A 183 -0.73 -12.73 9.75
CA LEU A 183 0.67 -12.98 9.42
C LEU A 183 1.41 -13.70 10.56
N GLY A 184 1.18 -13.27 11.81
CA GLY A 184 1.80 -13.89 12.97
C GLY A 184 1.37 -15.34 13.20
N LYS A 185 0.08 -15.64 13.06
CA LYS A 185 -0.43 -17.01 13.18
C LYS A 185 0.10 -17.92 12.10
N TYR A 186 0.15 -17.42 10.86
CA TYR A 186 0.68 -18.21 9.74
C TYR A 186 2.17 -18.51 9.93
N GLN A 187 2.94 -17.54 10.43
CA GLN A 187 4.36 -17.78 10.77
C GLN A 187 4.51 -18.85 11.86
N MET A 188 3.67 -18.82 12.91
CA MET A 188 3.66 -19.87 13.93
C MET A 188 3.28 -21.24 13.37
N TYR A 189 2.28 -21.28 12.48
CA TYR A 189 1.90 -22.51 11.78
C TYR A 189 3.07 -23.09 10.97
N GLN A 190 3.78 -22.26 10.21
CA GLN A 190 4.95 -22.69 9.45
C GLN A 190 6.06 -23.26 10.37
N LEU A 191 6.33 -22.61 11.49
CA LEU A 191 7.32 -23.10 12.46
C LEU A 191 6.89 -24.43 13.10
N LEU A 192 5.65 -24.53 13.54
CA LEU A 192 5.12 -25.77 14.14
C LEU A 192 5.06 -26.92 13.14
N SER A 193 4.80 -26.63 11.87
CA SER A 193 4.79 -27.65 10.81
C SER A 193 6.15 -28.31 10.61
N GLN A 194 7.25 -27.66 10.99
CA GLN A 194 8.61 -28.24 10.91
C GLN A 194 8.84 -29.34 11.95
N TYR A 195 8.06 -29.35 13.02
CA TYR A 195 8.13 -30.32 14.11
C TYR A 195 7.14 -31.48 13.99
N ASP A 196 6.45 -31.60 12.83
CA ASP A 196 5.40 -32.63 12.61
C ASP A 196 4.33 -32.60 13.71
N SER A 197 3.95 -31.39 14.13
CA SER A 197 3.01 -31.18 15.24
C SER A 197 1.60 -31.77 15.02
N GLY A 198 1.28 -32.19 13.80
CA GLY A 198 -0.04 -32.65 13.40
C GLY A 198 -1.12 -31.56 13.38
N LEU A 199 -0.75 -30.30 13.67
CA LEU A 199 -1.66 -29.18 13.75
C LEU A 199 -2.19 -28.79 12.36
N THR A 200 -3.50 -28.79 12.21
CA THR A 200 -4.15 -28.36 10.97
C THR A 200 -4.23 -26.85 10.87
N THR A 201 -4.45 -26.32 9.65
CA THR A 201 -4.66 -24.89 9.43
C THR A 201 -5.88 -24.36 10.18
N GLU A 202 -6.98 -25.12 10.22
CA GLU A 202 -8.21 -24.73 10.93
C GLU A 202 -8.00 -24.66 12.45
N GLU A 203 -7.29 -25.60 13.03
CA GLU A 203 -6.93 -25.57 14.44
C GLU A 203 -6.05 -24.37 14.77
N CYS A 204 -5.05 -24.09 13.93
CA CYS A 204 -4.17 -22.96 14.10
C CYS A 204 -4.90 -21.61 14.03
N GLN A 205 -5.92 -21.47 13.16
CA GLN A 205 -6.76 -20.27 13.10
C GLN A 205 -7.47 -20.00 14.44
N ASN A 206 -7.93 -21.05 15.12
CA ASN A 206 -8.74 -20.94 16.33
C ASN A 206 -7.92 -20.84 17.62
N ILE A 207 -6.65 -21.23 17.60
CA ILE A 207 -5.75 -21.18 18.76
C ILE A 207 -5.23 -19.75 18.95
N SER A 208 -5.10 -19.32 20.23
CA SER A 208 -4.51 -18.02 20.55
C SER A 208 -2.99 -17.99 20.26
N MET A 209 -2.43 -16.79 19.98
CA MET A 209 -0.99 -16.64 19.76
C MET A 209 -0.15 -17.09 20.94
N CYS A 210 -0.60 -16.83 22.15
CA CYS A 210 0.09 -17.27 23.37
C CYS A 210 0.21 -18.80 23.39
N ARG A 211 -0.88 -19.53 23.08
CA ARG A 211 -0.87 -20.99 23.06
C ARG A 211 -0.01 -21.57 21.93
N LEU A 212 -0.05 -20.96 20.75
CA LEU A 212 0.85 -21.37 19.63
C LEU A 212 2.32 -21.26 20.00
N ARG A 213 2.70 -20.19 20.71
CA ARG A 213 4.08 -20.02 21.20
C ARG A 213 4.45 -21.03 22.28
N GLU A 214 3.51 -21.29 23.21
CA GLU A 214 3.71 -22.31 24.24
C GLU A 214 3.95 -23.68 23.59
N LEU A 215 3.15 -24.05 22.60
CA LEU A 215 3.36 -25.27 21.81
C LEU A 215 4.73 -25.29 21.14
N LEU A 216 5.10 -24.19 20.45
CA LEU A 216 6.42 -24.10 19.82
C LEU A 216 7.54 -24.31 20.84
N SER A 217 7.45 -23.67 22.01
CA SER A 217 8.46 -23.81 23.05
C SER A 217 8.54 -25.24 23.62
N GLN A 218 7.42 -25.97 23.65
CA GLN A 218 7.39 -27.38 24.06
C GLN A 218 8.16 -28.25 23.06
N TYR A 219 7.92 -28.06 21.77
CA TYR A 219 8.64 -28.78 20.72
C TYR A 219 10.13 -28.43 20.68
N GLU A 220 10.49 -27.16 20.81
CA GLU A 220 11.88 -26.72 20.88
C GLU A 220 12.64 -27.31 22.09
N ASN A 221 11.96 -27.51 23.20
CA ASN A 221 12.54 -28.09 24.42
C ASN A 221 12.46 -29.64 24.48
N GLY A 222 12.04 -30.28 23.40
CA GLY A 222 11.96 -31.74 23.32
C GLY A 222 10.87 -32.36 24.23
N ARG A 223 9.85 -31.60 24.60
CA ARG A 223 8.64 -32.08 25.29
C ARG A 223 7.55 -32.29 24.26
N GLU A 224 7.55 -33.45 23.64
CA GLU A 224 6.48 -33.89 22.74
C GLU A 224 5.24 -34.28 23.57
N GLU A 225 4.36 -33.32 23.87
CA GLU A 225 2.99 -33.66 24.30
C GLU A 225 2.09 -33.63 23.04
N PRO A 226 1.33 -34.72 22.77
CA PRO A 226 0.42 -34.72 21.64
C PRO A 226 -0.64 -33.63 21.85
N VAL A 227 -0.86 -32.85 20.79
CA VAL A 227 -1.84 -31.76 20.76
C VAL A 227 -3.24 -32.35 20.89
N ASN A 228 -3.86 -32.20 22.08
CA ASN A 228 -5.27 -32.55 22.30
C ASN A 228 -6.12 -31.33 21.89
N SER A 229 -6.78 -31.40 20.73
CA SER A 229 -7.56 -30.30 20.15
C SER A 229 -8.74 -29.84 21.04
N GLU A 230 -9.31 -30.72 21.88
CA GLU A 230 -10.40 -30.35 22.80
C GLU A 230 -9.90 -29.43 23.94
N GLU A 231 -8.73 -29.72 24.50
CA GLU A 231 -8.13 -28.93 25.57
C GLU A 231 -7.61 -27.54 25.08
N LEU A 232 -7.26 -27.44 23.81
CA LEU A 232 -6.83 -26.22 23.17
C LEU A 232 -7.95 -25.18 23.04
N ASN A 233 -9.17 -25.64 22.79
CA ASN A 233 -10.31 -24.77 22.56
C ASN A 233 -10.90 -24.21 23.89
N GLU A 234 -10.88 -24.99 24.97
CA GLU A 234 -11.35 -24.53 26.29
C GLU A 234 -10.46 -23.45 26.92
N ARG A 235 -9.14 -23.51 26.70
CA ARG A 235 -8.17 -22.53 27.23
C ARG A 235 -8.01 -21.28 26.37
N SER A 236 -8.45 -21.33 25.13
CA SER A 236 -8.36 -20.18 24.18
C SER A 236 -9.49 -19.16 24.38
N ASN A 237 -10.59 -19.52 25.02
CA ASN A 237 -11.69 -18.62 25.33
C ASN A 237 -11.74 -18.36 26.84
N PRO A 238 -11.31 -17.18 27.33
CA PRO A 238 -11.64 -16.81 28.70
C PRO A 238 -13.17 -16.79 28.82
N PRO A 239 -13.73 -17.29 29.93
CA PRO A 239 -15.17 -17.31 30.12
C PRO A 239 -15.69 -15.89 29.92
N ALA A 240 -16.65 -15.72 28.99
CA ALA A 240 -17.35 -14.46 28.80
C ALA A 240 -17.80 -13.95 30.16
N MET A 241 -17.25 -12.85 30.63
CA MET A 241 -17.73 -12.16 31.82
C MET A 241 -19.13 -11.65 31.48
N LEU A 242 -20.12 -12.49 31.63
CA LEU A 242 -21.53 -12.13 31.70
C LEU A 242 -21.65 -11.10 32.81
N GLY A 243 -21.80 -9.83 32.41
CA GLY A 243 -22.02 -8.72 33.33
C GLY A 243 -23.16 -9.07 34.32
N ARG A 244 -22.82 -9.17 35.58
CA ARG A 244 -23.79 -8.95 36.63
C ARG A 244 -24.12 -7.45 36.65
N ILE A 245 -25.22 -7.11 36.01
CA ILE A 245 -25.95 -5.89 36.30
C ILE A 245 -26.65 -6.13 37.61
N VAL A 246 -26.24 -5.45 38.64
CA VAL A 246 -27.05 -5.10 39.80
C VAL A 246 -26.89 -3.63 40.05
#